data_2ba483f90775c2664bfa1ac590fb535a
#
_entry.id   2ba483f90775c2664bfa1ac590fb535a
#
_cell.length_a   1.000
_cell.length_b   1.000
_cell.length_c   1.000
_cell.angle_alpha   90.00
_cell.angle_beta   90.00
_cell.angle_gamma   90.00
#
_symmetry.space_group_name_H-M   'P 1'
#
loop_
_entity.id
_entity.type
_entity.pdbx_description
1 polymer ?
#
loop_
_entity_poly.entity_id
_entity_poly.type
_entity_poly.pdbx_seq_one_letter_code
_entity_poly.pdbx_strand_id
1 'polypeptide(L)'
;MRFSGAQAEGCSPIAQAYAQGRDFVVPVKPNTIAKSIAIGNPADGIYALELARKTNGNIESVTDAEIIEGMKLLAETEGIFTETAGGTTIAVLKKLVEAGKISPDETTVVY
;
A
#
# COMPACT_ATOMS: atom_id res chain seq x y z
N MET A 1 -15.87 7.05 -5.20
CA MET A 1 -14.78 6.06 -5.22
C MET A 1 -13.60 6.61 -4.43
N ARG A 2 -12.97 5.84 -3.54
CA ARG A 2 -11.77 6.21 -2.79
C ARG A 2 -10.57 5.44 -3.35
N PHE A 3 -9.43 6.10 -3.49
CA PHE A 3 -8.19 5.47 -3.91
C PHE A 3 -7.22 5.37 -2.74
N SER A 4 -6.80 4.16 -2.43
CA SER A 4 -5.80 3.92 -1.39
C SER A 4 -4.54 3.31 -1.99
N GLY A 5 -3.38 3.76 -1.52
CA GLY A 5 -2.07 3.31 -1.97
C GLY A 5 -1.43 2.35 -0.97
N ALA A 6 -0.69 1.38 -1.49
CA ALA A 6 0.05 0.39 -0.72
C ALA A 6 1.54 0.44 -1.05
N GLN A 7 2.39 0.52 -0.04
CA GLN A 7 3.85 0.46 -0.20
C GLN A 7 4.49 -0.53 0.79
N ALA A 8 5.64 -1.08 0.41
CA ALA A 8 6.48 -1.79 1.37
C ALA A 8 7.18 -0.78 2.29
N GLU A 9 7.21 -1.03 3.60
CA GLU A 9 7.83 -0.11 4.58
C GLU A 9 9.29 0.22 4.23
N GLY A 10 10.06 -0.79 3.79
CA GLY A 10 11.45 -0.59 3.36
C GLY A 10 11.61 0.23 2.06
N CYS A 11 10.50 0.64 1.41
CA CYS A 11 10.49 1.55 0.27
C CYS A 11 9.13 2.26 0.19
N SER A 12 8.89 3.21 1.10
CA SER A 12 7.57 3.85 1.28
C SER A 12 7.60 5.38 1.23
N PRO A 13 8.25 6.00 0.21
CA PRO A 13 8.42 7.45 0.18
C PRO A 13 7.08 8.20 0.10
N ILE A 14 6.06 7.64 -0.57
CA ILE A 14 4.74 8.26 -0.71
C ILE A 14 3.94 8.10 0.60
N ALA A 15 3.97 6.93 1.23
CA ALA A 15 3.30 6.71 2.52
C ALA A 15 3.90 7.59 3.63
N GLN A 16 5.21 7.78 3.63
CA GLN A 16 5.88 8.71 4.56
C GLN A 16 5.43 10.17 4.33
N ALA A 17 5.36 10.60 3.07
CA ALA A 17 4.88 11.94 2.74
C ALA A 17 3.41 12.14 3.14
N TYR A 18 2.57 11.12 2.90
CA TYR A 18 1.15 11.13 3.29
C TYR A 18 0.98 11.25 4.80
N ALA A 19 1.66 10.39 5.57
CA ALA A 19 1.59 10.38 7.04
C ALA A 19 2.09 11.68 7.68
N GLN A 20 3.07 12.34 7.06
CA GLN A 20 3.65 13.60 7.54
C GLN A 20 2.93 14.85 7.00
N GLY A 21 1.87 14.69 6.23
CA GLY A 21 1.12 15.81 5.64
C GLY A 21 1.91 16.63 4.61
N ARG A 22 3.00 16.07 4.04
CA ARG A 22 3.84 16.75 3.05
C ARG A 22 3.20 16.71 1.66
N ASP A 23 3.38 17.78 0.89
CA ASP A 23 2.94 17.86 -0.51
C ASP A 23 4.01 17.41 -1.52
N PHE A 24 5.14 16.95 -1.03
CA PHE A 24 6.27 16.46 -1.82
C PHE A 24 6.79 15.15 -1.28
N VAL A 25 7.43 14.38 -2.14
CA VAL A 25 8.04 13.09 -1.82
C VAL A 25 9.55 13.27 -1.64
N VAL A 26 10.10 12.72 -0.56
CA VAL A 26 11.55 12.64 -0.34
C VAL A 26 12.01 11.26 -0.78
N PRO A 27 12.98 11.15 -1.71
CA PRO A 27 13.52 9.87 -2.14
C PRO A 27 14.09 9.05 -0.99
N VAL A 28 13.92 7.73 -1.08
CA VAL A 28 14.47 6.76 -0.11
C VAL A 28 15.32 5.71 -0.82
N LYS A 29 16.25 5.10 -0.10
CA LYS A 29 17.00 3.93 -0.59
C LYS A 29 16.15 2.68 -0.34
N PRO A 30 15.75 1.93 -1.37
CA PRO A 30 14.91 0.74 -1.20
C PRO A 30 15.62 -0.38 -0.42
N ASN A 31 14.91 -0.98 0.53
CA ASN A 31 15.32 -2.16 1.27
C ASN A 31 14.10 -3.03 1.61
N THR A 32 13.63 -3.81 0.66
CA THR A 32 12.45 -4.69 0.80
C THR A 32 12.56 -5.90 -0.11
N ILE A 33 11.83 -6.96 0.21
CA ILE A 33 11.65 -8.14 -0.65
C ILE A 33 10.78 -7.85 -1.88
N ALA A 34 9.90 -6.83 -1.79
CA ALA A 34 8.99 -6.44 -2.87
C ALA A 34 9.73 -5.67 -3.98
N LYS A 35 10.57 -6.35 -4.73
CA LYS A 35 11.51 -5.75 -5.68
C LYS A 35 10.82 -5.04 -6.84
N SER A 36 9.69 -5.54 -7.33
CA SER A 36 8.94 -4.97 -8.46
C SER A 36 8.37 -3.57 -8.14
N ILE A 37 8.11 -3.27 -6.86
CA ILE A 37 7.59 -1.98 -6.40
C ILE A 37 8.62 -1.15 -5.60
N ALA A 38 9.89 -1.57 -5.58
CA ALA A 38 10.96 -0.92 -4.84
C ALA A 38 11.49 0.33 -5.56
N ILE A 39 10.63 1.32 -5.77
CA ILE A 39 10.93 2.57 -6.46
C ILE A 39 11.14 3.68 -5.43
N GLY A 40 12.40 3.96 -5.09
CA GLY A 40 12.76 4.91 -4.05
C GLY A 40 12.52 6.39 -4.42
N ASN A 41 12.44 6.70 -5.72
CA ASN A 41 12.14 8.05 -6.23
C ASN A 41 11.01 7.97 -7.27
N PRO A 42 9.75 7.85 -6.84
CA PRO A 42 8.62 7.69 -7.75
C PRO A 42 8.33 8.99 -8.52
N ALA A 43 8.28 8.90 -9.86
CA ALA A 43 8.01 10.05 -10.73
C ALA A 43 6.62 10.64 -10.49
N ASP A 44 5.62 9.80 -10.25
CA ASP A 44 4.22 10.19 -10.08
C ASP A 44 3.78 10.30 -8.60
N GLY A 45 4.74 10.36 -7.67
CA GLY A 45 4.45 10.37 -6.23
C GLY A 45 3.53 11.50 -5.78
N ILE A 46 3.69 12.70 -6.36
CA ILE A 46 2.85 13.87 -6.04
C ILE A 46 1.39 13.62 -6.46
N TYR A 47 1.18 13.06 -7.65
CA TYR A 47 -0.16 12.76 -8.16
C TYR A 47 -0.86 11.67 -7.32
N ALA A 48 -0.10 10.67 -6.85
CA ALA A 48 -0.61 9.65 -5.94
C ALA A 48 -1.08 10.26 -4.59
N LEU A 49 -0.28 11.17 -4.02
CA LEU A 49 -0.66 11.91 -2.81
C LEU A 49 -1.94 12.72 -3.01
N GLU A 50 -2.01 13.49 -4.11
CA GLU A 50 -3.19 14.29 -4.43
C GLU A 50 -4.44 13.43 -4.62
N LEU A 51 -4.32 12.33 -5.36
CA LEU A 51 -5.44 11.42 -5.62
C LEU A 51 -6.00 10.83 -4.32
N ALA A 52 -5.12 10.31 -3.46
CA ALA A 52 -5.54 9.75 -2.19
C ALA A 52 -6.26 10.80 -1.33
N ARG A 53 -5.72 12.01 -1.23
CA ARG A 53 -6.33 13.11 -0.45
C ARG A 53 -7.65 13.58 -1.02
N LYS A 54 -7.72 13.84 -2.34
CA LYS A 54 -8.94 14.30 -3.02
C LYS A 54 -10.10 13.30 -2.93
N THR A 55 -9.77 12.03 -2.79
CA THR A 55 -10.77 10.95 -2.75
C THR A 55 -11.07 10.43 -1.34
N ASN A 56 -10.50 11.04 -0.30
CA ASN A 56 -10.55 10.53 1.09
C ASN A 56 -10.05 9.08 1.22
N GLY A 57 -9.07 8.72 0.40
CA GLY A 57 -8.37 7.45 0.50
C GLY A 57 -7.26 7.48 1.54
N ASN A 58 -6.44 6.43 1.56
CA ASN A 58 -5.32 6.31 2.48
C ASN A 58 -4.06 5.90 1.71
N ILE A 59 -2.88 6.17 2.26
CA ILE A 59 -1.64 5.58 1.78
C ILE A 59 -0.93 4.99 2.98
N GLU A 60 -0.74 3.67 2.94
CA GLU A 60 -0.16 2.90 4.04
C GLU A 60 1.05 2.10 3.58
N SER A 61 1.90 1.75 4.54
CA SER A 61 3.01 0.83 4.32
C SER A 61 2.93 -0.36 5.26
N VAL A 62 3.52 -1.47 4.81
CA VAL A 62 3.58 -2.74 5.54
C VAL A 62 4.98 -3.32 5.48
N THR A 63 5.37 -4.03 6.53
CA THR A 63 6.67 -4.71 6.63
C THR A 63 6.77 -5.89 5.67
N ASP A 64 7.98 -6.35 5.39
CA ASP A 64 8.22 -7.55 4.58
C ASP A 64 7.55 -8.81 5.17
N ALA A 65 7.47 -8.91 6.50
CA ALA A 65 6.75 -9.99 7.17
C ALA A 65 5.24 -9.92 6.90
N GLU A 66 4.64 -8.73 6.99
CA GLU A 66 3.22 -8.52 6.67
C GLU A 66 2.92 -8.79 5.20
N ILE A 67 3.86 -8.49 4.29
CA ILE A 67 3.74 -8.82 2.86
C ILE A 67 3.61 -10.33 2.67
N ILE A 68 4.48 -11.12 3.32
CA ILE A 68 4.43 -12.58 3.26
C ILE A 68 3.10 -13.11 3.80
N GLU A 69 2.63 -12.59 4.92
CA GLU A 69 1.34 -12.96 5.49
C GLU A 69 0.16 -12.55 4.58
N GLY A 70 0.25 -11.42 3.88
CA GLY A 70 -0.72 -11.01 2.86
C GLY A 70 -0.78 -11.99 1.68
N MET A 71 0.36 -12.48 1.21
CA MET A 71 0.43 -13.53 0.17
C MET A 71 -0.23 -14.82 0.64
N LYS A 72 0.06 -15.28 1.86
CA LYS A 72 -0.54 -16.48 2.45
C LYS A 72 -2.05 -16.32 2.61
N LEU A 73 -2.49 -15.19 3.15
CA LEU A 73 -3.92 -14.91 3.34
C LEU A 73 -4.70 -15.02 2.03
N LEU A 74 -4.19 -14.42 0.95
CA LEU A 74 -4.83 -14.49 -0.37
C LEU A 74 -4.86 -15.91 -0.90
N ALA A 75 -3.78 -16.68 -0.72
CA ALA A 75 -3.71 -18.08 -1.15
C ALA A 75 -4.69 -18.95 -0.38
N GLU A 76 -4.81 -18.76 0.93
CA GLU A 76 -5.68 -19.58 1.81
C GLU A 76 -7.16 -19.25 1.62
N THR A 77 -7.52 -17.99 1.38
CA THR A 77 -8.92 -17.55 1.29
C THR A 77 -9.48 -17.62 -0.12
N GLU A 78 -8.68 -17.28 -1.13
CA GLU A 78 -9.13 -17.15 -2.53
C GLU A 78 -8.46 -18.16 -3.49
N GLY A 79 -7.50 -18.93 -3.03
CA GLY A 79 -6.74 -19.85 -3.87
C GLY A 79 -5.83 -19.15 -4.89
N ILE A 80 -5.48 -17.89 -4.67
CA ILE A 80 -4.66 -17.09 -5.56
C ILE A 80 -3.26 -16.95 -4.98
N PHE A 81 -2.25 -17.45 -5.71
CA PHE A 81 -0.85 -17.23 -5.37
C PHE A 81 -0.31 -16.00 -6.11
N THR A 82 0.01 -14.96 -5.37
CA THR A 82 0.51 -13.69 -5.91
C THR A 82 2.00 -13.50 -5.61
N GLU A 83 2.63 -12.55 -6.28
CA GLU A 83 3.95 -12.06 -5.94
C GLU A 83 3.91 -11.07 -4.76
N THR A 84 5.06 -10.59 -4.31
CA THR A 84 5.19 -9.67 -3.16
C THR A 84 4.45 -8.34 -3.36
N ALA A 85 4.31 -7.84 -4.59
CA ALA A 85 3.53 -6.62 -4.84
C ALA A 85 2.04 -6.82 -4.50
N GLY A 86 1.44 -7.92 -4.95
CA GLY A 86 0.08 -8.29 -4.57
C GLY A 86 -0.05 -8.57 -3.08
N GLY A 87 0.95 -9.22 -2.47
CA GLY A 87 1.03 -9.40 -1.02
C GLY A 87 1.00 -8.08 -0.25
N THR A 88 1.71 -7.05 -0.76
CA THR A 88 1.70 -5.70 -0.20
C THR A 88 0.30 -5.09 -0.23
N THR A 89 -0.40 -5.22 -1.36
CA THR A 89 -1.76 -4.69 -1.50
C THR A 89 -2.74 -5.37 -0.53
N ILE A 90 -2.69 -6.69 -0.40
CA ILE A 90 -3.54 -7.46 0.53
C ILE A 90 -3.21 -7.13 1.99
N ALA A 91 -1.95 -7.00 2.35
CA ALA A 91 -1.54 -6.64 3.70
C ALA A 91 -2.03 -5.23 4.09
N VAL A 92 -1.94 -4.26 3.17
CA VAL A 92 -2.50 -2.91 3.39
C VAL A 92 -4.01 -2.93 3.46
N LEU A 93 -4.71 -3.71 2.61
CA LEU A 93 -6.15 -3.90 2.71
C LEU A 93 -6.55 -4.39 4.11
N LYS A 94 -5.90 -5.47 4.59
CA LYS A 94 -6.11 -5.99 5.94
C LYS A 94 -5.92 -4.91 7.01
N LYS A 95 -4.82 -4.19 6.94
CA LYS A 95 -4.49 -3.08 7.88
C LYS A 95 -5.57 -2.00 7.89
N LEU A 96 -6.09 -1.60 6.72
CA LEU A 96 -7.14 -0.59 6.60
C LEU A 96 -8.49 -1.09 7.14
N VAL A 97 -8.83 -2.36 6.93
CA VAL A 97 -10.04 -2.99 7.49
C VAL A 97 -9.95 -3.05 9.02
N GLU A 98 -8.84 -3.53 9.57
CA GLU A 98 -8.60 -3.61 11.02
C GLU A 98 -8.61 -2.23 11.70
N ALA A 99 -8.17 -1.20 10.99
CA ALA A 99 -8.22 0.19 11.45
C ALA A 99 -9.60 0.87 11.28
N GLY A 100 -10.61 0.15 10.79
CA GLY A 100 -11.96 0.69 10.54
C GLY A 100 -12.03 1.73 9.41
N LYS A 101 -11.02 1.75 8.52
CA LYS A 101 -10.97 2.67 7.38
C LYS A 101 -11.80 2.19 6.18
N ILE A 102 -12.13 0.91 6.15
CA ILE A 102 -12.97 0.27 5.13
C ILE A 102 -14.13 -0.40 5.85
N SER A 103 -15.35 -0.04 5.46
CA SER A 103 -16.59 -0.59 6.02
C SER A 103 -16.93 -1.94 5.36
N PRO A 104 -17.57 -2.88 6.09
CA PRO A 104 -18.10 -4.12 5.49
C PRO A 104 -19.10 -3.90 4.35
N ASP A 105 -19.76 -2.74 4.32
CA ASP A 105 -20.75 -2.39 3.29
C ASP A 105 -20.13 -1.81 2.01
N GLU A 106 -18.80 -1.63 1.98
CA GLU A 106 -18.08 -1.10 0.82
C GLU A 106 -17.62 -2.22 -0.11
N THR A 107 -17.79 -2.01 -1.41
CA THR A 107 -17.14 -2.85 -2.42
C THR A 107 -15.71 -2.36 -2.63
N THR A 108 -14.74 -3.23 -2.38
CA THR A 108 -13.32 -2.93 -2.56
C THR A 108 -12.76 -3.71 -3.75
N VAL A 109 -12.06 -3.02 -4.65
CA VAL A 109 -11.29 -3.62 -5.74
C VAL A 109 -9.81 -3.52 -5.40
N VAL A 110 -9.09 -4.61 -5.57
CA VAL A 110 -7.64 -4.72 -5.28
C VAL A 110 -6.89 -5.04 -6.57
N TYR A 111 -5.74 -4.39 -6.76
CA TYR A 111 -4.84 -4.60 -7.90
C TYR A 111 -3.49 -5.10 -7.46
#